data_47de9fff5eeea4226ad151df7f9cc35d
#
_entry.id   47de9fff5eeea4226ad151df7f9cc35d
#
_cell.length_a   1.000
_cell.length_b   1.000
_cell.length_c   1.000
_cell.angle_alpha   90.00
_cell.angle_beta   90.00
_cell.angle_gamma   90.00
#
_symmetry.space_group_name_H-M   'P 1'
#
loop_
_entity.id
_entity.type
_entity.pdbx_description
1 polymer ?
#
loop_
_entity_poly.entity_id
_entity_poly.type
_entity_poly.pdbx_seq_one_letter_code
_entity_poly.pdbx_strand_id
1 'polypeptide(L)'
;KHSGSLIGLLGFHWADFEADFTPCVEIGWRLVPEAWGYGYATEGARACLKHGFARFGFDRVYSFTACVNFPSQAVMQRVGMRKIAEFNHPKVAPDSILYPHVLYVKDTFRKIERE
;
A
#
# COMPACT_ATOMS: atom_id res chain seq x y z
N LYS A 1 21.20 -6.09 1.41
CA LYS A 1 20.71 -5.93 2.15
C LYS A 1 21.05 -6.31 3.48
N HIS A 2 20.71 -7.06 4.17
CA HIS A 2 20.99 -7.19 5.41
C HIS A 2 21.47 -8.44 5.72
N SER A 3 22.19 -8.68 6.59
CA SER A 3 22.85 -9.84 7.07
C SER A 3 21.98 -11.00 7.25
N GLY A 4 21.07 -11.13 6.42
CA GLY A 4 20.19 -12.26 6.48
C GLY A 4 18.98 -12.08 7.37
N SER A 5 18.88 -10.97 8.04
CA SER A 5 17.72 -10.71 8.87
C SER A 5 16.56 -10.26 8.03
N LEU A 6 15.39 -10.79 8.32
CA LEU A 6 14.19 -10.35 7.65
C LEU A 6 13.63 -9.15 8.40
N ILE A 7 13.56 -8.01 7.74
CA ILE A 7 13.01 -6.81 8.38
C ILE A 7 11.54 -6.61 8.05
N GLY A 8 11.00 -7.38 7.12
CA GLY A 8 9.58 -7.26 6.80
C GLY A 8 9.26 -7.83 5.45
N LEU A 9 8.00 -7.70 5.08
CA LEU A 9 7.48 -8.13 3.81
C LEU A 9 7.00 -6.90 3.05
N LEU A 10 7.25 -6.88 1.75
CA LEU A 10 6.84 -5.78 0.92
C LEU A 10 6.62 -6.29 -0.47
N GLY A 11 5.56 -5.91 -1.11
CA GLY A 11 5.32 -6.35 -2.47
C GLY A 11 3.91 -6.09 -2.94
N PHE A 12 3.65 -6.54 -4.16
CA PHE A 12 2.35 -6.38 -4.79
C PHE A 12 1.52 -7.63 -4.56
N HIS A 13 0.21 -7.42 -4.42
CA HIS A 13 -0.75 -8.50 -4.24
C HIS A 13 -1.95 -8.25 -5.14
N TRP A 14 -2.61 -9.32 -5.49
CA TRP A 14 -3.86 -9.22 -6.23
C TRP A 14 -4.99 -9.23 -5.21
N ALA A 15 -5.75 -8.16 -5.16
CA ALA A 15 -6.86 -8.04 -4.22
C ALA A 15 -8.16 -8.23 -4.95
N ASP A 16 -8.94 -9.24 -4.58
CA ASP A 16 -10.18 -9.55 -5.27
C ASP A 16 -11.37 -9.76 -4.33
N PHE A 17 -11.24 -9.35 -3.07
CA PHE A 17 -12.38 -9.40 -2.17
C PHE A 17 -13.46 -8.43 -2.66
N GLU A 18 -14.64 -8.56 -2.12
CA GLU A 18 -15.77 -7.78 -2.63
C GLU A 18 -15.69 -6.33 -2.20
N ALA A 19 -15.49 -5.43 -3.13
CA ALA A 19 -15.45 -3.99 -2.91
C ALA A 19 -15.53 -3.30 -4.27
N ASP A 20 -15.85 -2.02 -4.27
CA ASP A 20 -16.04 -1.29 -5.50
C ASP A 20 -14.76 -1.16 -6.33
N PHE A 21 -13.61 -1.13 -5.69
CA PHE A 21 -12.34 -0.92 -6.39
C PHE A 21 -11.65 -2.23 -6.78
N THR A 22 -12.19 -3.36 -6.39
CA THR A 22 -11.58 -4.65 -6.71
C THR A 22 -12.19 -5.26 -7.96
N PRO A 23 -11.47 -6.12 -8.63
CA PRO A 23 -10.11 -6.56 -8.32
C PRO A 23 -9.08 -5.49 -8.68
N CYS A 24 -7.96 -5.52 -8.00
CA CYS A 24 -6.94 -4.50 -8.24
C CYS A 24 -5.57 -5.02 -7.81
N VAL A 25 -4.53 -4.29 -8.23
CA VAL A 25 -3.18 -4.52 -7.74
C VAL A 25 -2.99 -3.67 -6.49
N GLU A 26 -2.57 -4.29 -5.43
CA GLU A 26 -2.37 -3.62 -4.15
C GLU A 26 -0.92 -3.75 -3.75
N ILE A 27 -0.31 -2.67 -3.24
CA ILE A 27 1.01 -2.75 -2.64
C ILE A 27 0.83 -2.75 -1.13
N GLY A 28 1.55 -3.65 -0.46
CA GLY A 28 1.50 -3.74 0.98
C GLY A 28 2.88 -3.90 1.58
N TRP A 29 2.98 -3.60 2.87
CA TRP A 29 4.24 -3.74 3.59
C TRP A 29 3.93 -4.13 5.03
N ARG A 30 4.87 -4.87 5.59
CA ARG A 30 4.77 -5.29 6.98
C ARG A 30 6.18 -5.41 7.51
N LEU A 31 6.52 -4.57 8.46
CA LEU A 31 7.86 -4.55 9.02
C LEU A 31 7.84 -5.03 10.45
N VAL A 32 8.94 -5.64 10.88
CA VAL A 32 9.10 -5.94 12.29
C VAL A 32 9.15 -4.61 13.05
N PRO A 33 8.69 -4.57 14.30
CA PRO A 33 8.60 -3.31 15.02
C PRO A 33 9.91 -2.52 15.08
N GLU A 34 11.02 -3.21 15.18
CA GLU A 34 12.32 -2.54 15.27
C GLU A 34 12.69 -1.78 14.02
N ALA A 35 12.08 -2.09 12.89
CA ALA A 35 12.41 -1.43 11.63
C ALA A 35 11.57 -0.18 11.38
N TRP A 36 10.50 0.01 12.15
CA TRP A 36 9.68 1.21 11.98
C TRP A 36 10.47 2.41 12.50
N GLY A 37 10.30 3.53 11.87
CA GLY A 37 10.97 4.74 12.29
C GLY A 37 12.28 4.99 11.59
N TYR A 38 12.72 4.04 10.76
CA TYR A 38 13.97 4.21 10.04
C TYR A 38 13.74 4.49 8.56
N GLY A 39 12.50 4.67 8.15
CA GLY A 39 12.20 4.97 6.76
C GLY A 39 12.25 3.77 5.84
N TYR A 40 12.43 2.58 6.36
CA TYR A 40 12.54 1.39 5.51
C TYR A 40 11.27 1.14 4.71
N ALA A 41 10.11 1.30 5.32
CA ALA A 41 8.85 1.07 4.61
C ALA A 41 8.68 2.05 3.46
N THR A 42 8.98 3.33 3.73
CA THR A 42 8.85 4.37 2.72
C THR A 42 9.82 4.13 1.56
N GLU A 43 11.07 3.82 1.90
CA GLU A 43 12.09 3.59 0.90
C GLU A 43 11.75 2.38 0.05
N GLY A 44 11.36 1.29 0.69
CA GLY A 44 11.02 0.07 -0.01
C GLY A 44 9.77 0.21 -0.86
N ALA A 45 8.75 0.89 -0.34
CA ALA A 45 7.53 1.08 -1.10
C ALA A 45 7.78 1.95 -2.33
N ARG A 46 8.60 2.99 -2.18
CA ARG A 46 8.94 3.86 -3.31
C ARG A 46 9.66 3.08 -4.40
N ALA A 47 10.64 2.25 -4.01
CA ALA A 47 11.37 1.44 -4.96
C ALA A 47 10.47 0.41 -5.63
N CYS A 48 9.60 -0.21 -4.85
CA CYS A 48 8.67 -1.21 -5.37
C CYS A 48 7.71 -0.61 -6.38
N LEU A 49 7.16 0.56 -6.08
CA LEU A 49 6.24 1.23 -7.00
C LEU A 49 6.94 1.59 -8.31
N LYS A 50 8.15 2.12 -8.22
CA LYS A 50 8.91 2.47 -9.40
C LYS A 50 9.15 1.23 -10.27
N HIS A 51 9.52 0.14 -9.65
CA HIS A 51 9.77 -1.11 -10.35
C HIS A 51 8.49 -1.65 -10.99
N GLY A 52 7.38 -1.62 -10.25
CA GLY A 52 6.12 -2.12 -10.75
C GLY A 52 5.61 -1.36 -11.96
N PHE A 53 5.68 -0.04 -11.89
CA PHE A 53 5.25 0.79 -13.02
C PHE A 53 6.17 0.59 -14.23
N ALA A 54 7.47 0.47 -14.00
CA ALA A 54 8.43 0.35 -15.09
C ALA A 54 8.43 -1.05 -15.71
N ARG A 55 8.44 -2.08 -14.85
CA ARG A 55 8.59 -3.45 -15.34
C ARG A 55 7.28 -4.12 -15.69
N PHE A 56 6.26 -3.90 -14.93
CA PHE A 56 5.00 -4.60 -15.12
C PHE A 56 3.95 -3.76 -15.83
N GLY A 57 4.22 -2.48 -16.01
CA GLY A 57 3.29 -1.63 -16.73
C GLY A 57 1.99 -1.35 -16.01
N PHE A 58 1.99 -1.41 -14.69
CA PHE A 58 0.78 -1.10 -13.95
C PHE A 58 0.37 0.34 -14.22
N ASP A 59 -0.91 0.57 -14.46
CA ASP A 59 -1.42 1.94 -14.62
C ASP A 59 -1.77 2.53 -13.28
N ARG A 60 -2.17 1.70 -12.34
CA ARG A 60 -2.67 2.18 -11.05
C ARG A 60 -2.43 1.12 -9.99
N VAL A 61 -1.96 1.54 -8.85
CA VAL A 61 -1.72 0.66 -7.72
C VAL A 61 -2.45 1.22 -6.52
N TYR A 62 -3.14 0.37 -5.78
CA TYR A 62 -3.87 0.75 -4.58
C TYR A 62 -3.13 0.29 -3.34
N SER A 63 -3.45 0.91 -2.23
CA SER A 63 -3.02 0.42 -0.92
C SER A 63 -4.12 0.75 0.07
N PHE A 64 -4.34 -0.15 1.03
CA PHE A 64 -5.37 0.09 2.04
C PHE A 64 -4.90 -0.46 3.37
N THR A 65 -5.42 0.13 4.43
CA THR A 65 -5.09 -0.30 5.79
C THR A 65 -6.19 0.16 6.71
N ALA A 66 -6.22 -0.37 7.93
CA ALA A 66 -7.20 0.08 8.91
C ALA A 66 -7.03 1.57 9.17
N CYS A 67 -8.13 2.26 9.41
CA CYS A 67 -8.11 3.70 9.65
C CYS A 67 -7.20 4.08 10.81
N VAL A 68 -7.06 3.20 11.79
CA VAL A 68 -6.24 3.48 12.98
C VAL A 68 -4.75 3.21 12.75
N ASN A 69 -4.38 2.69 11.59
CA ASN A 69 -2.99 2.38 11.31
C ASN A 69 -2.28 3.60 10.73
N PHE A 70 -1.92 4.53 11.60
CA PHE A 70 -1.32 5.79 11.17
C PHE A 70 0.07 5.62 10.58
N PRO A 71 0.93 4.74 11.08
CA PRO A 71 2.24 4.57 10.44
C PRO A 71 2.15 4.14 8.98
N SER A 72 1.22 3.23 8.65
CA SER A 72 1.04 2.81 7.27
C SER A 72 0.54 3.95 6.40
N GLN A 73 -0.39 4.73 6.91
CA GLN A 73 -0.90 5.87 6.15
C GLN A 73 0.19 6.90 5.89
N ALA A 74 1.09 7.09 6.86
CA ALA A 74 2.21 8.00 6.67
C ALA A 74 3.10 7.53 5.52
N VAL A 75 3.33 6.22 5.41
CA VAL A 75 4.12 5.68 4.31
C VAL A 75 3.41 5.95 2.98
N MET A 76 2.11 5.69 2.93
CA MET A 76 1.32 5.92 1.70
C MET A 76 1.47 7.36 1.24
N GLN A 77 1.37 8.30 2.16
CA GLN A 77 1.48 9.71 1.83
C GLN A 77 2.88 10.07 1.37
N ARG A 78 3.90 9.51 2.01
CA ARG A 78 5.29 9.83 1.68
C ARG A 78 5.68 9.32 0.30
N VAL A 79 5.09 8.25 -0.16
CA VAL A 79 5.39 7.73 -1.51
C VAL A 79 4.51 8.35 -2.58
N GLY A 80 3.67 9.30 -2.21
CA GLY A 80 2.88 10.03 -3.20
C GLY A 80 1.51 9.46 -3.51
N MET A 81 1.03 8.55 -2.68
CA MET A 81 -0.33 8.04 -2.84
C MET A 81 -1.31 9.05 -2.26
N ARG A 82 -2.52 9.06 -2.79
CA ARG A 82 -3.56 9.94 -2.29
C ARG A 82 -4.74 9.13 -1.77
N LYS A 83 -5.35 9.61 -0.72
CA LYS A 83 -6.52 8.95 -0.14
C LYS A 83 -7.72 9.25 -1.01
N ILE A 84 -8.47 8.24 -1.38
CA ILE A 84 -9.64 8.41 -2.22
C ILE A 84 -10.93 7.92 -1.57
N ALA A 85 -10.87 7.11 -0.54
CA ALA A 85 -12.10 6.59 0.05
C ALA A 85 -11.84 5.95 1.40
N GLU A 86 -12.94 5.65 2.09
CA GLU A 86 -12.91 4.79 3.26
C GLU A 86 -13.90 3.68 2.99
N PHE A 87 -13.63 2.50 3.52
CA PHE A 87 -14.51 1.36 3.31
C PHE A 87 -14.36 0.40 4.48
N ASN A 88 -15.32 -0.51 4.63
CA ASN A 88 -15.26 -1.52 5.66
C ASN A 88 -14.76 -2.80 5.01
N HIS A 89 -13.67 -3.34 5.53
CA HIS A 89 -13.05 -4.51 4.90
C HIS A 89 -13.90 -5.75 5.17
N PRO A 90 -14.37 -6.46 4.14
CA PRO A 90 -15.29 -7.56 4.33
C PRO A 90 -14.71 -8.76 5.07
N LYS A 91 -13.39 -8.85 5.16
CA LYS A 91 -12.75 -9.97 5.85
C LYS A 91 -12.41 -9.66 7.29
N VAL A 92 -12.82 -8.50 7.80
CA VAL A 92 -12.58 -8.10 9.18
C VAL A 92 -13.90 -8.09 9.90
N ALA A 93 -13.92 -8.53 11.17
CA ALA A 93 -15.15 -8.56 11.95
C ALA A 93 -15.74 -7.16 12.10
N PRO A 94 -17.05 -6.99 11.92
CA PRO A 94 -17.64 -5.65 11.96
C PRO A 94 -17.50 -4.93 13.30
N ASP A 95 -17.28 -5.66 14.38
CA ASP A 95 -17.11 -5.02 15.69
C ASP A 95 -15.67 -4.75 16.05
N SER A 96 -14.75 -5.02 15.11
CA SER A 96 -13.33 -4.76 15.35
C SER A 96 -13.01 -3.31 15.05
N ILE A 97 -12.09 -2.73 15.81
CA ILE A 97 -11.64 -1.38 15.51
C ILE A 97 -10.85 -1.35 14.20
N LEU A 98 -10.48 -2.51 13.68
CA LEU A 98 -9.77 -2.61 12.41
C LEU A 98 -10.72 -2.71 11.22
N TYR A 99 -12.02 -2.74 11.45
CA TYR A 99 -12.99 -2.91 10.38
C TYR A 99 -12.98 -1.73 9.39
N PRO A 100 -12.98 -0.48 9.85
CA PRO A 100 -12.91 0.63 8.88
C PRO A 100 -11.50 0.76 8.32
N HIS A 101 -11.43 0.89 7.02
CA HIS A 101 -10.18 1.01 6.29
C HIS A 101 -10.15 2.29 5.46
N VAL A 102 -8.96 2.73 5.12
CA VAL A 102 -8.76 3.82 4.18
C VAL A 102 -8.15 3.25 2.90
N LEU A 103 -8.50 3.86 1.78
CA LEU A 103 -8.04 3.44 0.47
C LEU A 103 -7.22 4.56 -0.15
N TYR A 104 -6.01 4.24 -0.58
CA TYR A 104 -5.11 5.15 -1.25
C TYR A 104 -4.80 4.62 -2.64
N VAL A 105 -4.41 5.51 -3.54
CA VAL A 105 -4.09 5.13 -4.90
C VAL A 105 -2.91 5.93 -5.42
N LYS A 106 -2.15 5.33 -6.33
CA LYS A 106 -1.11 6.03 -7.06
C LYS A 106 -1.17 5.61 -8.52
N ASP A 107 -1.24 6.61 -9.40
CA ASP A 107 -1.23 6.39 -10.83
C ASP A 107 0.19 6.43 -11.34
N THR A 108 0.42 5.80 -12.46
CA THR A 108 1.73 5.82 -13.08
C THR A 108 2.04 7.22 -13.58
N PHE A 109 3.33 7.59 -13.53
CA PHE A 109 3.77 8.88 -13.99
C PHE A 109 3.47 9.08 -15.47
N ARG A 110 3.60 8.02 -16.26
CA ARG A 110 3.35 8.12 -17.69
C ARG A 110 1.90 8.51 -17.99
N LYS A 111 0.99 8.02 -17.18
CA LYS A 111 -0.40 8.36 -17.35
C LYS A 111 -0.64 9.83 -17.09
N ILE A 112 0.03 10.38 -16.09
CA ILE A 112 -0.06 11.80 -15.79
C ILE A 112 0.46 12.64 -16.94
N GLU A 113 1.53 12.21 -17.53
CA GLU A 113 2.13 12.98 -18.62
C GLU A 113 1.24 13.10 -19.83
N ARG A 114 0.37 12.15 -20.02
CA ARG A 114 -0.50 12.20 -21.18
C ARG A 114 -1.64 13.15 -21.02
N GLU A 115 -1.82 13.66 -19.85
CA GLU A 115 -2.82 14.63 -19.63
C GLU A 115 -2.28 16.02 -19.62
#